data_1479e36d7781f9606e4dd16878c304ab
#
_entry.id   1479e36d7781f9606e4dd16878c304ab
#
_cell.length_a   1.000
_cell.length_b   1.000
_cell.length_c   1.000
_cell.angle_alpha   90.00
_cell.angle_beta   90.00
_cell.angle_gamma   90.00
#
_symmetry.space_group_name_H-M   'P 1'
#
loop_
_entity.id
_entity.type
_entity.pdbx_description
1 polymer ?
#
loop_
_entity_poly.entity_id
_entity_poly.type
_entity_poly.pdbx_seq_one_letter_code
_entity_poly.pdbx_strand_id
1 'polypeptide(L)'
;MARKLRVQYPGAVYHVMNRGDRREPIYADDQDRLLFLDTLAEACEKTDWQVHAWCLMNNHFHLVSETPRGNLVPGMQWLLGVYTNRFNHRHKEFGHLFSGRYKALHVEGSGHGYLKAVCDYVHLNPVRAGLVASGQPLESYRWSSYPLYLEGVPQRPRWLRVDRLLGEWGIPRDSPAGREEFAGRMEARRRAEGSGEYEPRGWCLGSEEFRQELLAQVSEMATPKDGGEEVRQSALAKAQRIAQEELDALGWAAPDLQGRRKSDPQKVRIAARLRRETTMTLEWIADRLCMGAVTHVASLLQRHSRKGPSSEETLF
;
A
#
# COMPACT_ATOMS: atom_id res chain seq x y z
N MET A 1 -16.36 -20.78 9.40
CA MET A 1 -15.72 -21.11 8.12
C MET A 1 -14.23 -20.80 8.22
N ALA A 2 -13.36 -21.75 7.84
CA ALA A 2 -11.93 -21.53 7.79
C ALA A 2 -11.61 -20.35 6.85
N ARG A 3 -10.69 -19.50 7.27
CA ARG A 3 -10.27 -18.33 6.48
C ARG A 3 -9.45 -18.83 5.28
N LYS A 4 -9.85 -18.51 4.05
CA LYS A 4 -9.04 -18.80 2.87
C LYS A 4 -7.69 -18.09 3.02
N LEU A 5 -6.62 -18.86 2.88
CA LEU A 5 -5.25 -18.35 2.82
C LEU A 5 -5.12 -17.37 1.66
N ARG A 6 -4.33 -16.32 1.84
CA ARG A 6 -3.93 -15.43 0.75
C ARG A 6 -2.53 -15.80 0.32
N VAL A 7 -2.40 -16.20 -0.92
CA VAL A 7 -1.10 -16.45 -1.53
C VAL A 7 -0.34 -15.14 -1.57
N GLN A 8 0.89 -15.14 -1.08
CA GLN A 8 1.79 -14.00 -1.08
C GLN A 8 3.17 -14.50 -1.46
N TYR A 9 3.78 -13.86 -2.46
CA TYR A 9 5.14 -14.15 -2.89
C TYR A 9 5.81 -12.86 -3.36
N PRO A 10 7.15 -12.79 -3.36
CA PRO A 10 7.89 -11.64 -3.85
C PRO A 10 7.55 -11.33 -5.32
N GLY A 11 7.25 -10.07 -5.61
CA GLY A 11 6.88 -9.61 -6.96
C GLY A 11 5.42 -9.87 -7.35
N ALA A 12 4.60 -10.42 -6.45
CA ALA A 12 3.18 -10.62 -6.73
C ALA A 12 2.45 -9.30 -6.96
N VAL A 13 1.62 -9.25 -7.98
CA VAL A 13 0.74 -8.12 -8.31
C VAL A 13 -0.69 -8.46 -7.89
N TYR A 14 -1.34 -7.49 -7.27
CA TYR A 14 -2.71 -7.63 -6.78
C TYR A 14 -3.57 -6.46 -7.21
N HIS A 15 -4.81 -6.76 -7.61
CA HIS A 15 -5.88 -5.77 -7.57
C HIS A 15 -6.58 -5.89 -6.22
N VAL A 16 -6.44 -4.88 -5.40
CA VAL A 16 -7.01 -4.80 -4.06
C VAL A 16 -8.18 -3.84 -4.05
N MET A 17 -9.25 -4.23 -3.35
CA MET A 17 -10.39 -3.36 -3.10
C MET A 17 -10.92 -3.55 -1.69
N ASN A 18 -11.42 -2.49 -1.09
CA ASN A 18 -12.23 -2.56 0.11
C ASN A 18 -13.34 -1.52 0.05
N ARG A 19 -14.41 -1.77 0.79
CA ARG A 19 -15.62 -0.93 0.80
C ARG A 19 -15.99 -0.60 2.23
N GLY A 20 -16.63 0.56 2.40
CA GLY A 20 -17.19 1.00 3.66
C GLY A 20 -18.20 0.02 4.21
N ASP A 21 -18.30 -0.06 5.54
CA ASP A 21 -19.33 -0.82 6.21
C ASP A 21 -20.70 -0.31 5.78
N ARG A 22 -21.65 -1.21 5.61
CA ARG A 22 -23.00 -0.91 5.10
C ARG A 22 -23.05 -0.13 3.79
N ARG A 23 -21.93 -0.10 3.03
CA ARG A 23 -21.72 0.70 1.83
C ARG A 23 -21.68 2.21 2.11
N GLU A 24 -21.44 2.60 3.33
CA GLU A 24 -21.27 4.00 3.73
C GLU A 24 -20.00 4.61 3.11
N PRO A 25 -19.95 5.94 2.94
CA PRO A 25 -18.75 6.63 2.47
C PRO A 25 -17.54 6.34 3.37
N ILE A 26 -16.39 6.12 2.76
CA ILE A 26 -15.11 6.01 3.46
C ILE A 26 -14.29 7.30 3.37
N TYR A 27 -14.83 8.29 2.71
CA TYR A 27 -14.31 9.66 2.59
C TYR A 27 -15.50 10.60 2.76
N ALA A 28 -15.52 11.42 3.79
CA ALA A 28 -16.54 12.44 3.99
C ALA A 28 -16.26 13.67 3.10
N ASP A 29 -14.98 13.95 2.85
CA ASP A 29 -14.53 15.07 2.02
C ASP A 29 -13.18 14.78 1.32
N ASP A 30 -12.65 15.80 0.65
CA ASP A 30 -11.38 15.71 -0.06
C ASP A 30 -10.17 15.59 0.88
N GLN A 31 -10.27 16.08 2.11
CA GLN A 31 -9.21 15.91 3.12
C GLN A 31 -9.06 14.44 3.53
N ASP A 32 -10.14 13.70 3.59
CA ASP A 32 -10.09 12.25 3.86
C ASP A 32 -9.43 11.49 2.72
N ARG A 33 -9.68 11.91 1.46
CA ARG A 33 -9.01 11.31 0.30
C ARG A 33 -7.51 11.58 0.31
N LEU A 34 -7.11 12.80 0.63
CA LEU A 34 -5.70 13.15 0.82
C LEU A 34 -5.08 12.34 1.96
N LEU A 35 -5.77 12.25 3.10
CA LEU A 35 -5.33 11.48 4.26
C LEU A 35 -5.16 9.98 3.93
N PHE A 36 -6.01 9.43 3.07
CA PHE A 36 -5.87 8.06 2.57
C PHE A 36 -4.61 7.92 1.70
N LEU A 37 -4.37 8.86 0.77
CA LEU A 37 -3.18 8.84 -0.10
C LEU A 37 -1.89 9.01 0.69
N ASP A 38 -1.87 9.88 1.70
CA ASP A 38 -0.73 10.03 2.62
C ASP A 38 -0.48 8.74 3.40
N THR A 39 -1.55 8.08 3.87
CA THR A 39 -1.44 6.80 4.56
C THR A 39 -0.97 5.69 3.62
N LEU A 40 -1.38 5.71 2.35
CA LEU A 40 -0.88 4.80 1.32
C LEU A 40 0.60 5.03 1.04
N ALA A 41 1.04 6.29 0.94
CA ALA A 41 2.45 6.63 0.78
C ALA A 41 3.31 6.06 1.92
N GLU A 42 2.88 6.26 3.17
CA GLU A 42 3.55 5.68 4.34
C GLU A 42 3.56 4.13 4.30
N ALA A 43 2.46 3.50 3.84
CA ALA A 43 2.42 2.06 3.68
C ALA A 43 3.43 1.59 2.64
N CYS A 44 3.55 2.27 1.50
CA CYS A 44 4.52 1.97 0.45
C CYS A 44 5.97 2.10 0.97
N GLU A 45 6.29 3.13 1.73
CA GLU A 45 7.63 3.30 2.35
C GLU A 45 7.98 2.15 3.30
N LYS A 46 7.00 1.63 4.06
CA LYS A 46 7.21 0.53 5.02
C LYS A 46 7.37 -0.82 4.35
N THR A 47 6.67 -1.03 3.26
CA THR A 47 6.48 -2.34 2.63
C THR A 47 7.22 -2.48 1.31
N ASP A 48 7.75 -1.39 0.77
CA ASP A 48 8.33 -1.27 -0.57
C ASP A 48 7.32 -1.58 -1.69
N TRP A 49 6.03 -1.37 -1.43
CA TRP A 49 5.01 -1.55 -2.46
C TRP A 49 5.21 -0.58 -3.61
N GLN A 50 4.96 -1.08 -4.81
CA GLN A 50 4.93 -0.31 -6.04
C GLN A 50 3.50 -0.29 -6.56
N VAL A 51 2.89 0.88 -6.59
CA VAL A 51 1.51 1.03 -7.05
C VAL A 51 1.50 1.32 -8.55
N HIS A 52 0.70 0.55 -9.30
CA HIS A 52 0.53 0.75 -10.75
C HIS A 52 -0.73 1.56 -11.06
N ALA A 53 -1.81 1.37 -10.33
CA ALA A 53 -3.03 2.17 -10.50
C ALA A 53 -3.80 2.26 -9.18
N TRP A 54 -4.53 3.36 -9.01
CA TRP A 54 -5.49 3.51 -7.92
C TRP A 54 -6.68 4.38 -8.34
N CYS A 55 -7.82 4.17 -7.68
CA CYS A 55 -9.01 4.99 -7.82
C CYS A 55 -9.78 5.02 -6.49
N LEU A 56 -10.03 6.21 -5.97
CA LEU A 56 -10.79 6.44 -4.75
C LEU A 56 -12.22 6.80 -5.12
N MET A 57 -13.10 5.83 -5.00
CA MET A 57 -14.55 6.04 -5.16
C MET A 57 -15.14 6.55 -3.84
N ASN A 58 -16.41 6.97 -3.84
CA ASN A 58 -16.99 7.53 -2.63
C ASN A 58 -16.97 6.57 -1.42
N ASN A 59 -17.35 5.32 -1.63
CA ASN A 59 -17.51 4.32 -0.55
C ASN A 59 -16.57 3.11 -0.69
N HIS A 60 -15.61 3.14 -1.59
CA HIS A 60 -14.63 2.08 -1.79
C HIS A 60 -13.41 2.62 -2.54
N PHE A 61 -12.35 1.83 -2.56
CA PHE A 61 -11.17 2.12 -3.37
C PHE A 61 -10.75 0.90 -4.18
N HIS A 62 -10.04 1.16 -5.27
CA HIS A 62 -9.30 0.19 -6.05
C HIS A 62 -7.82 0.54 -6.00
N LEU A 63 -6.97 -0.49 -5.87
CA LEU A 63 -5.53 -0.35 -5.83
C LEU A 63 -4.89 -1.51 -6.59
N VAL A 64 -4.06 -1.24 -7.57
CA VAL A 64 -3.22 -2.23 -8.23
C VAL A 64 -1.80 -2.06 -7.71
N SER A 65 -1.35 -3.03 -6.93
CA SER A 65 -0.06 -2.95 -6.22
C SER A 65 0.77 -4.20 -6.43
N GLU A 66 2.04 -4.01 -6.74
CA GLU A 66 3.07 -5.04 -6.69
C GLU A 66 3.70 -5.06 -5.29
N THR A 67 3.98 -6.25 -4.80
CA THR A 67 4.59 -6.46 -3.48
C THR A 67 5.95 -7.14 -3.63
N PRO A 68 7.05 -6.39 -3.80
CA PRO A 68 8.38 -6.96 -4.01
C PRO A 68 8.84 -7.94 -2.93
N ARG A 69 8.26 -7.84 -1.73
CA ARG A 69 8.58 -8.68 -0.57
C ARG A 69 7.47 -9.67 -0.18
N GLY A 70 6.43 -9.85 -0.99
CA GLY A 70 5.32 -10.75 -0.67
C GLY A 70 4.59 -10.40 0.64
N ASN A 71 4.41 -9.13 0.95
CA ASN A 71 3.94 -8.60 2.23
C ASN A 71 2.60 -7.88 2.17
N LEU A 72 1.69 -8.33 1.29
CA LEU A 72 0.37 -7.71 1.12
C LEU A 72 -0.43 -7.64 2.43
N VAL A 73 -0.48 -8.75 3.19
CA VAL A 73 -1.31 -8.83 4.39
C VAL A 73 -0.88 -7.86 5.47
N PRO A 74 0.39 -7.81 5.92
CA PRO A 74 0.81 -6.85 6.93
C PRO A 74 0.70 -5.40 6.46
N GLY A 75 0.96 -5.13 5.16
CA GLY A 75 0.81 -3.79 4.60
C GLY A 75 -0.64 -3.33 4.59
N MET A 76 -1.58 -4.18 4.14
CA MET A 76 -3.01 -3.86 4.15
C MET A 76 -3.59 -3.73 5.55
N GLN A 77 -3.16 -4.57 6.48
CA GLN A 77 -3.55 -4.45 7.88
C GLN A 77 -3.12 -3.10 8.45
N TRP A 78 -1.90 -2.68 8.14
CA TRP A 78 -1.38 -1.38 8.56
C TRP A 78 -2.14 -0.23 7.90
N LEU A 79 -2.28 -0.23 6.57
CA LEU A 79 -2.96 0.81 5.80
C LEU A 79 -4.38 1.04 6.28
N LEU A 80 -5.19 -0.02 6.33
CA LEU A 80 -6.60 0.09 6.70
C LEU A 80 -6.78 0.45 8.17
N GLY A 81 -5.96 -0.11 9.06
CA GLY A 81 -6.01 0.19 10.49
C GLY A 81 -5.63 1.63 10.80
N VAL A 82 -4.55 2.12 10.20
CA VAL A 82 -4.09 3.51 10.41
C VAL A 82 -5.06 4.51 9.80
N TYR A 83 -5.55 4.26 8.58
CA TYR A 83 -6.54 5.13 7.97
C TYR A 83 -7.84 5.19 8.77
N THR A 84 -8.39 4.03 9.19
CA THR A 84 -9.57 3.99 10.06
C THR A 84 -9.39 4.81 11.34
N ASN A 85 -8.24 4.67 12.00
CA ASN A 85 -7.96 5.45 13.21
C ASN A 85 -7.88 6.96 12.93
N ARG A 86 -7.27 7.36 11.81
CA ARG A 86 -7.16 8.77 11.40
C ARG A 86 -8.53 9.36 11.05
N PHE A 87 -9.34 8.62 10.29
CA PHE A 87 -10.71 8.99 9.93
C PHE A 87 -11.56 9.16 11.18
N ASN A 88 -11.63 8.13 12.03
CA ASN A 88 -12.41 8.15 13.26
C ASN A 88 -12.00 9.29 14.20
N HIS A 89 -10.69 9.54 14.34
CA HIS A 89 -10.20 10.64 15.16
C HIS A 89 -10.64 12.01 14.60
N ARG A 90 -10.57 12.19 13.29
CA ARG A 90 -10.97 13.43 12.60
C ARG A 90 -12.46 13.70 12.75
N HIS A 91 -13.29 12.68 12.56
CA HIS A 91 -14.76 12.78 12.57
C HIS A 91 -15.38 12.51 13.94
N LYS A 92 -14.58 12.18 14.96
CA LYS A 92 -15.04 11.81 16.31
C LYS A 92 -15.97 10.60 16.29
N GLU A 93 -15.69 9.66 15.40
CA GLU A 93 -16.42 8.41 15.21
C GLU A 93 -15.70 7.23 15.86
N PHE A 94 -16.41 6.11 15.98
CA PHE A 94 -15.92 4.87 16.58
C PHE A 94 -16.34 3.67 15.73
N GLY A 95 -15.55 2.59 15.80
CA GLY A 95 -15.89 1.32 15.17
C GLY A 95 -15.20 1.10 13.82
N HIS A 96 -15.80 0.24 13.02
CA HIS A 96 -15.24 -0.20 11.76
C HIS A 96 -15.66 0.73 10.62
N LEU A 97 -14.67 1.30 9.93
CA LEU A 97 -14.90 2.06 8.70
C LEU A 97 -15.14 1.14 7.50
N PHE A 98 -14.46 -0.01 7.46
CA PHE A 98 -14.52 -0.95 6.33
C PHE A 98 -15.34 -2.20 6.65
N SER A 99 -16.09 -2.69 5.64
CA SER A 99 -16.86 -3.92 5.72
C SER A 99 -15.94 -5.15 5.62
N GLY A 100 -15.46 -5.61 6.77
CA GLY A 100 -14.67 -6.81 6.86
C GLY A 100 -13.31 -6.73 6.15
N ARG A 101 -12.84 -7.88 5.62
CA ARG A 101 -11.51 -7.95 4.97
C ARG A 101 -11.58 -7.41 3.54
N TYR A 102 -10.50 -6.73 3.12
CA TYR A 102 -10.29 -6.34 1.72
C TYR A 102 -10.32 -7.57 0.79
N LYS A 103 -10.75 -7.37 -0.45
CA LYS A 103 -10.62 -8.33 -1.53
C LYS A 103 -9.27 -8.13 -2.21
N ALA A 104 -8.63 -9.22 -2.61
CA ALA A 104 -7.41 -9.19 -3.39
C ALA A 104 -7.53 -10.24 -4.50
N LEU A 105 -7.34 -9.80 -5.72
CA LEU A 105 -7.28 -10.59 -6.93
C LEU A 105 -5.82 -10.62 -7.38
N HIS A 106 -5.24 -11.81 -7.55
CA HIS A 106 -3.90 -11.93 -8.16
C HIS A 106 -3.95 -11.55 -9.63
N VAL A 107 -2.97 -10.78 -10.07
CA VAL A 107 -2.83 -10.35 -11.45
C VAL A 107 -1.52 -10.87 -12.00
N GLU A 108 -1.59 -11.57 -13.13
CA GLU A 108 -0.38 -11.98 -13.84
C GLU A 108 0.34 -10.76 -14.42
N GLY A 109 1.58 -10.59 -14.01
CA GLY A 109 2.41 -9.45 -14.40
C GLY A 109 3.39 -9.74 -15.52
N SER A 110 3.23 -10.83 -16.26
CA SER A 110 4.22 -11.37 -17.22
C SER A 110 4.12 -10.80 -18.65
N GLY A 111 3.47 -9.64 -18.87
CA GLY A 111 3.43 -9.00 -20.21
C GLY A 111 2.34 -9.53 -21.13
N HIS A 112 1.40 -10.35 -20.62
CA HIS A 112 0.26 -10.86 -21.39
C HIS A 112 -0.95 -9.90 -21.42
N GLY A 113 -0.76 -8.64 -21.02
CA GLY A 113 -1.81 -7.62 -21.02
C GLY A 113 -2.77 -7.65 -19.83
N TYR A 114 -2.59 -8.57 -18.86
CA TYR A 114 -3.45 -8.64 -17.68
C TYR A 114 -3.27 -7.45 -16.74
N LEU A 115 -2.03 -6.99 -16.56
CA LEU A 115 -1.74 -5.79 -15.78
C LEU A 115 -2.39 -4.56 -16.45
N LYS A 116 -2.26 -4.42 -17.77
CA LYS A 116 -2.92 -3.38 -18.54
C LYS A 116 -4.43 -3.43 -18.36
N ALA A 117 -5.05 -4.60 -18.52
CA ALA A 117 -6.50 -4.75 -18.40
C ALA A 117 -7.02 -4.30 -17.04
N VAL A 118 -6.33 -4.66 -15.93
CA VAL A 118 -6.75 -4.28 -14.60
C VAL A 118 -6.48 -2.81 -14.28
N CYS A 119 -5.37 -2.25 -14.75
CA CYS A 119 -5.09 -0.82 -14.57
C CYS A 119 -6.07 0.05 -15.35
N ASP A 120 -6.39 -0.32 -16.61
CA ASP A 120 -7.41 0.34 -17.43
C ASP A 120 -8.79 0.27 -16.73
N TYR A 121 -9.15 -0.91 -16.19
CA TYR A 121 -10.36 -1.06 -15.40
C TYR A 121 -10.40 -0.09 -14.22
N VAL A 122 -9.30 0.06 -13.48
CA VAL A 122 -9.21 0.95 -12.32
C VAL A 122 -9.30 2.42 -12.75
N HIS A 123 -8.62 2.82 -13.82
CA HIS A 123 -8.67 4.18 -14.35
C HIS A 123 -10.06 4.56 -14.92
N LEU A 124 -10.78 3.60 -15.52
CA LEU A 124 -12.11 3.83 -16.10
C LEU A 124 -13.26 3.66 -15.10
N ASN A 125 -12.98 3.28 -13.85
CA ASN A 125 -14.03 3.15 -12.82
C ASN A 125 -14.89 4.40 -12.63
N PRO A 126 -14.34 5.63 -12.65
CA PRO A 126 -15.15 6.85 -12.53
C PRO A 126 -16.15 7.02 -13.69
N VAL A 127 -15.79 6.59 -14.89
CA VAL A 127 -16.68 6.62 -16.07
C VAL A 127 -17.83 5.63 -15.87
N ARG A 128 -17.52 4.37 -15.50
CA ARG A 128 -18.53 3.33 -15.21
C ARG A 128 -19.48 3.71 -14.10
N ALA A 129 -18.99 4.48 -13.12
CA ALA A 129 -19.81 4.97 -12.03
C ALA A 129 -20.58 6.26 -12.35
N GLY A 130 -20.45 6.78 -13.58
CA GLY A 130 -21.11 8.04 -13.99
C GLY A 130 -20.53 9.30 -13.33
N LEU A 131 -19.33 9.22 -12.73
CA LEU A 131 -18.65 10.35 -12.09
C LEU A 131 -17.90 11.23 -13.08
N VAL A 132 -17.65 10.73 -14.28
CA VAL A 132 -17.11 11.47 -15.44
C VAL A 132 -18.18 11.43 -16.51
N ALA A 133 -18.75 12.60 -16.82
CA ALA A 133 -19.77 12.71 -17.87
C ALA A 133 -19.18 12.43 -19.25
N SER A 134 -20.01 12.03 -20.21
CA SER A 134 -19.57 11.66 -21.58
C SER A 134 -18.77 12.76 -22.29
N GLY A 135 -19.06 14.03 -22.00
CA GLY A 135 -18.35 15.18 -22.56
C GLY A 135 -17.10 15.61 -21.79
N GLN A 136 -16.82 15.03 -20.64
CA GLN A 136 -15.66 15.36 -19.81
C GLN A 136 -14.48 14.43 -20.09
N PRO A 137 -13.23 14.92 -20.11
CA PRO A 137 -12.06 14.08 -20.25
C PRO A 137 -11.84 13.25 -18.97
N LEU A 138 -11.21 12.07 -19.11
CA LEU A 138 -10.94 11.16 -17.99
C LEU A 138 -10.11 11.81 -16.88
N GLU A 139 -9.20 12.69 -17.24
CA GLU A 139 -8.34 13.44 -16.30
C GLU A 139 -9.10 14.38 -15.36
N SER A 140 -10.36 14.71 -15.68
CA SER A 140 -11.22 15.52 -14.80
C SER A 140 -11.49 14.85 -13.46
N TYR A 141 -11.35 13.51 -13.38
CA TYR A 141 -11.47 12.78 -12.13
C TYR A 141 -10.15 12.72 -11.37
N ARG A 142 -9.90 13.70 -10.53
CA ARG A 142 -8.65 13.88 -9.78
C ARG A 142 -8.36 12.76 -8.75
N TRP A 143 -9.36 11.97 -8.36
CA TRP A 143 -9.25 10.93 -7.34
C TRP A 143 -8.91 9.55 -7.94
N SER A 144 -8.11 9.57 -8.99
CA SER A 144 -7.48 8.38 -9.58
C SER A 144 -6.02 8.66 -9.91
N SER A 145 -5.24 7.61 -10.13
CA SER A 145 -3.86 7.75 -10.59
C SER A 145 -3.74 8.18 -12.05
N TYR A 146 -4.82 8.16 -12.83
CA TYR A 146 -4.77 8.49 -14.25
C TYR A 146 -4.18 9.88 -14.55
N PRO A 147 -4.62 10.99 -13.89
CA PRO A 147 -4.01 12.30 -14.13
C PRO A 147 -2.50 12.32 -13.88
N LEU A 148 -2.02 11.57 -12.90
CA LEU A 148 -0.60 11.49 -12.60
C LEU A 148 0.21 10.79 -13.71
N TYR A 149 -0.41 9.93 -14.50
CA TYR A 149 0.24 9.32 -15.67
C TYR A 149 0.52 10.34 -16.79
N LEU A 150 -0.20 11.45 -16.80
CA LEU A 150 -0.02 12.55 -17.77
C LEU A 150 1.03 13.56 -17.32
N GLU A 151 1.36 13.55 -16.04
CA GLU A 151 2.36 14.42 -15.44
C GLU A 151 3.78 13.91 -15.63
N GLY A 152 4.78 14.78 -15.44
CA GLY A 152 6.19 14.42 -15.41
C GLY A 152 6.61 13.76 -14.10
N VAL A 153 7.81 13.14 -14.11
CA VAL A 153 8.36 12.44 -12.92
C VAL A 153 8.39 13.32 -11.66
N PRO A 154 8.75 14.63 -11.69
CA PRO A 154 8.81 15.44 -10.48
C PRO A 154 7.46 15.64 -9.77
N GLN A 155 6.34 15.53 -10.50
CA GLN A 155 4.98 15.74 -9.99
C GLN A 155 4.34 14.46 -9.46
N ARG A 156 5.02 13.32 -9.61
CA ARG A 156 4.49 12.01 -9.20
C ARG A 156 5.03 11.58 -7.84
N PRO A 157 4.22 10.90 -7.04
CA PRO A 157 4.73 10.22 -5.86
C PRO A 157 5.67 9.08 -6.27
N ARG A 158 6.78 8.91 -5.54
CA ARG A 158 7.83 7.90 -5.85
C ARG A 158 7.33 6.45 -5.82
N TRP A 159 6.25 6.18 -5.10
CA TRP A 159 5.64 4.85 -5.01
C TRP A 159 4.70 4.53 -6.19
N LEU A 160 4.37 5.52 -7.06
CA LEU A 160 3.61 5.29 -8.29
C LEU A 160 4.56 4.86 -9.40
N ARG A 161 4.41 3.63 -9.87
CA ARG A 161 5.21 3.06 -10.94
C ARG A 161 4.43 3.06 -12.25
N VAL A 162 4.85 3.88 -13.20
CA VAL A 162 4.14 4.08 -14.48
C VAL A 162 4.78 3.33 -15.65
N ASP A 163 6.09 3.09 -15.60
CA ASP A 163 6.88 2.49 -16.68
C ASP A 163 6.32 1.15 -17.15
N ARG A 164 5.88 0.33 -16.21
CA ARG A 164 5.39 -1.01 -16.49
C ARG A 164 4.06 -0.98 -17.27
N LEU A 165 3.11 -0.14 -16.86
CA LEU A 165 1.84 0.01 -17.61
C LEU A 165 2.06 0.65 -18.96
N LEU A 166 2.93 1.66 -19.06
CA LEU A 166 3.28 2.27 -20.37
C LEU A 166 3.91 1.22 -21.29
N GLY A 167 4.78 0.36 -20.77
CA GLY A 167 5.36 -0.76 -21.53
C GLY A 167 4.32 -1.74 -22.05
N GLU A 168 3.31 -2.09 -21.24
CA GLU A 168 2.18 -2.93 -21.66
C GLU A 168 1.30 -2.27 -22.76
N TRP A 169 1.29 -0.94 -22.81
CA TRP A 169 0.68 -0.18 -23.88
C TRP A 169 1.58 -0.03 -25.13
N GLY A 170 2.81 -0.60 -25.11
CA GLY A 170 3.79 -0.46 -26.19
C GLY A 170 4.45 0.92 -26.24
N ILE A 171 4.40 1.67 -25.15
CA ILE A 171 5.04 2.98 -25.00
C ILE A 171 6.37 2.78 -24.25
N PRO A 172 7.52 2.78 -24.97
CA PRO A 172 8.78 2.32 -24.40
C PRO A 172 9.44 3.31 -23.44
N ARG A 173 8.99 4.57 -23.43
CA ARG A 173 9.59 5.63 -22.61
C ARG A 173 8.52 6.55 -22.04
N ASP A 174 8.70 6.92 -20.79
CA ASP A 174 7.95 7.99 -20.13
C ASP A 174 8.46 9.35 -20.63
N SER A 175 7.92 9.81 -21.74
CA SER A 175 8.22 11.08 -22.39
C SER A 175 6.94 11.88 -22.59
N PRO A 176 7.01 13.20 -22.86
CA PRO A 176 5.80 13.98 -23.18
C PRO A 176 4.97 13.35 -24.31
N ALA A 177 5.61 12.92 -25.40
CA ALA A 177 4.93 12.26 -26.51
C ALA A 177 4.32 10.90 -26.09
N GLY A 178 5.03 10.10 -25.27
CA GLY A 178 4.50 8.83 -24.77
C GLY A 178 3.29 9.02 -23.85
N ARG A 179 3.29 10.07 -23.03
CA ARG A 179 2.14 10.43 -22.17
C ARG A 179 0.95 10.90 -22.98
N GLU A 180 1.17 11.70 -24.02
CA GLU A 180 0.12 12.11 -24.95
C GLU A 180 -0.49 10.92 -25.72
N GLU A 181 0.35 9.99 -26.16
CA GLU A 181 -0.10 8.74 -26.79
C GLU A 181 -0.94 7.90 -25.82
N PHE A 182 -0.49 7.75 -24.56
CA PHE A 182 -1.25 7.06 -23.52
C PHE A 182 -2.60 7.73 -23.27
N ALA A 183 -2.63 9.06 -23.18
CA ALA A 183 -3.87 9.84 -23.00
C ALA A 183 -4.85 9.59 -24.15
N GLY A 184 -4.38 9.67 -25.40
CA GLY A 184 -5.21 9.44 -26.57
C GLY A 184 -5.82 8.04 -26.60
N ARG A 185 -5.04 7.02 -26.26
CA ARG A 185 -5.49 5.62 -26.19
C ARG A 185 -6.51 5.40 -25.05
N MET A 186 -6.29 5.99 -23.88
CA MET A 186 -7.22 5.89 -22.76
C MET A 186 -8.53 6.64 -23.04
N GLU A 187 -8.49 7.81 -23.69
CA GLU A 187 -9.69 8.52 -24.14
C GLU A 187 -10.48 7.74 -25.20
N ALA A 188 -9.81 7.04 -26.10
CA ALA A 188 -10.47 6.14 -27.04
C ALA A 188 -11.21 5.01 -26.30
N ARG A 189 -10.57 4.40 -25.28
CA ARG A 189 -11.22 3.38 -24.42
C ARG A 189 -12.39 3.96 -23.63
N ARG A 190 -12.23 5.16 -23.08
CA ARG A 190 -13.33 5.85 -22.36
C ARG A 190 -14.58 6.01 -23.24
N ARG A 191 -14.40 6.39 -24.50
CA ARG A 191 -15.52 6.53 -25.44
C ARG A 191 -16.16 5.21 -25.84
N ALA A 192 -15.39 4.14 -25.83
CA ALA A 192 -15.87 2.77 -26.08
C ALA A 192 -16.45 2.11 -24.81
N GLU A 193 -16.32 2.74 -23.64
CA GLU A 193 -16.83 2.20 -22.39
C GLU A 193 -18.36 2.07 -22.44
N GLY A 194 -18.87 0.91 -22.08
CA GLY A 194 -20.30 0.55 -22.24
C GLY A 194 -20.54 -0.56 -23.24
N SER A 195 -19.56 -0.93 -24.06
CA SER A 195 -19.63 -2.06 -25.01
C SER A 195 -19.36 -3.44 -24.38
N GLY A 196 -19.34 -3.54 -23.05
CA GLY A 196 -19.36 -4.86 -22.36
C GLY A 196 -17.99 -5.46 -22.03
N GLU A 197 -16.92 -4.69 -22.05
CA GLU A 197 -15.59 -5.19 -21.75
C GLU A 197 -15.29 -5.23 -20.25
N TYR A 198 -14.82 -6.38 -19.82
CA TYR A 198 -14.04 -6.79 -18.67
C TYR A 198 -14.44 -6.22 -17.28
N GLU A 199 -15.12 -7.02 -16.49
CA GLU A 199 -15.13 -6.90 -15.02
C GLU A 199 -14.18 -7.93 -14.41
N PRO A 200 -13.21 -7.51 -13.56
CA PRO A 200 -12.35 -8.46 -12.84
C PRO A 200 -13.18 -9.32 -11.91
N ARG A 201 -13.44 -10.57 -12.29
CA ARG A 201 -14.18 -11.55 -11.47
C ARG A 201 -13.27 -12.68 -11.05
N GLY A 202 -13.56 -13.26 -9.90
CA GLY A 202 -12.80 -14.39 -9.39
C GLY A 202 -11.73 -14.00 -8.38
N TRP A 203 -10.66 -14.81 -8.30
CA TRP A 203 -9.55 -14.64 -7.35
C TRP A 203 -8.19 -14.47 -8.05
N CYS A 204 -8.14 -14.73 -9.36
CA CYS A 204 -6.95 -14.66 -10.19
C CYS A 204 -7.33 -14.11 -11.57
N LEU A 205 -6.49 -13.23 -12.10
CA LEU A 205 -6.52 -12.72 -13.45
C LEU A 205 -5.17 -13.04 -14.11
N GLY A 206 -5.15 -14.01 -14.97
CA GLY A 206 -3.95 -14.52 -15.63
C GLY A 206 -4.27 -15.70 -16.55
N SER A 207 -3.23 -16.22 -17.14
CA SER A 207 -3.27 -17.44 -17.94
C SER A 207 -3.66 -18.66 -17.10
N GLU A 208 -4.00 -19.77 -17.74
CA GLU A 208 -4.30 -21.01 -17.01
C GLU A 208 -3.04 -21.54 -16.32
N GLU A 209 -1.87 -21.40 -16.92
CA GLU A 209 -0.58 -21.78 -16.37
C GLU A 209 -0.31 -21.01 -15.07
N PHE A 210 -0.45 -19.69 -15.07
CA PHE A 210 -0.33 -18.84 -13.89
C PHE A 210 -1.31 -19.24 -12.79
N ARG A 211 -2.53 -19.56 -13.18
CA ARG A 211 -3.56 -20.04 -12.24
C ARG A 211 -3.18 -21.37 -11.59
N GLN A 212 -2.62 -22.31 -12.36
CA GLN A 212 -2.16 -23.60 -11.85
C GLN A 212 -0.96 -23.44 -10.91
N GLU A 213 -0.01 -22.57 -11.23
CA GLU A 213 1.10 -22.24 -10.33
C GLU A 213 0.60 -21.68 -8.99
N LEU A 214 -0.36 -20.77 -9.01
CA LEU A 214 -0.95 -20.24 -7.77
C LEU A 214 -1.70 -21.32 -6.98
N LEU A 215 -2.41 -22.24 -7.65
CA LEU A 215 -3.08 -23.37 -6.99
C LEU A 215 -2.10 -24.35 -6.37
N ALA A 216 -0.97 -24.61 -7.03
CA ALA A 216 0.11 -25.42 -6.46
C ALA A 216 0.68 -24.78 -5.18
N GLN A 217 0.98 -23.49 -5.21
CA GLN A 217 1.41 -22.74 -4.02
C GLN A 217 0.37 -22.78 -2.89
N VAL A 218 -0.92 -22.62 -3.20
CA VAL A 218 -2.00 -22.77 -2.20
C VAL A 218 -1.99 -24.17 -1.58
N SER A 219 -1.77 -25.20 -2.40
CA SER A 219 -1.72 -26.59 -1.94
C SER A 219 -0.53 -26.86 -1.02
N GLU A 220 0.63 -26.31 -1.34
CA GLU A 220 1.84 -26.38 -0.50
C GLU A 220 1.67 -25.62 0.82
N MET A 221 1.01 -24.45 0.79
CA MET A 221 0.72 -23.65 1.98
C MET A 221 -0.46 -24.19 2.82
N ALA A 222 -1.24 -25.11 2.30
CA ALA A 222 -2.42 -25.69 2.98
C ALA A 222 -2.06 -26.74 4.06
N THR A 223 -0.79 -27.02 4.29
CA THR A 223 -0.35 -27.68 5.52
C THR A 223 -0.63 -26.78 6.71
N PRO A 224 -1.19 -27.27 7.83
CA PRO A 224 -1.94 -26.45 8.80
C PRO A 224 -1.18 -25.40 9.61
N LYS A 225 0.09 -25.11 9.35
CA LYS A 225 0.93 -24.28 10.23
C LYS A 225 1.61 -23.03 9.64
N ASP A 226 1.85 -22.87 8.34
CA ASP A 226 2.98 -22.03 7.92
C ASP A 226 2.68 -20.72 7.14
N GLY A 227 1.57 -20.54 6.48
CA GLY A 227 1.33 -19.37 5.60
C GLY A 227 1.20 -17.99 6.29
N GLY A 228 1.03 -17.96 7.60
CA GLY A 228 1.00 -16.69 8.38
C GLY A 228 2.33 -16.41 9.09
N GLU A 229 3.18 -17.40 9.23
CA GLU A 229 4.42 -17.33 9.99
C GLU A 229 5.58 -16.80 9.15
N GLU A 230 5.73 -17.21 7.90
CA GLU A 230 6.80 -16.73 7.01
C GLU A 230 6.70 -15.23 6.70
N VAL A 231 5.48 -14.72 6.49
CA VAL A 231 5.27 -13.28 6.23
C VAL A 231 5.47 -12.46 7.50
N ARG A 232 5.10 -12.99 8.66
CA ARG A 232 5.44 -12.41 9.96
C ARG A 232 6.94 -12.47 10.20
N GLN A 233 7.61 -13.57 9.81
CA GLN A 233 9.06 -13.73 9.89
C GLN A 233 9.79 -12.72 9.00
N SER A 234 9.33 -12.42 7.77
CA SER A 234 10.00 -11.44 6.90
C SER A 234 9.89 -10.02 7.44
N ALA A 235 8.73 -9.60 7.94
CA ALA A 235 8.54 -8.29 8.56
C ALA A 235 9.29 -8.17 9.90
N LEU A 236 9.27 -9.24 10.68
CA LEU A 236 10.02 -9.35 11.93
C LEU A 236 11.54 -9.34 11.68
N ALA A 237 12.01 -10.08 10.68
CA ALA A 237 13.43 -10.13 10.31
C ALA A 237 13.94 -8.74 9.86
N LYS A 238 13.15 -7.98 9.06
CA LYS A 238 13.48 -6.59 8.72
C LYS A 238 13.61 -5.72 9.97
N ALA A 239 12.65 -5.81 10.88
CA ALA A 239 12.64 -5.01 12.09
C ALA A 239 13.79 -5.37 13.04
N GLN A 240 14.09 -6.67 13.18
CA GLN A 240 15.23 -7.14 13.96
C GLN A 240 16.56 -6.68 13.38
N ARG A 241 16.73 -6.75 12.05
CA ARG A 241 17.92 -6.26 11.36
C ARG A 241 18.12 -4.77 11.59
N ILE A 242 17.09 -3.93 11.40
CA ILE A 242 17.18 -2.49 11.66
C ILE A 242 17.54 -2.21 13.12
N ALA A 243 16.90 -2.91 14.07
CA ALA A 243 17.22 -2.74 15.47
C ALA A 243 18.67 -3.14 15.76
N GLN A 244 19.17 -4.22 15.17
CA GLN A 244 20.56 -4.66 15.36
C GLN A 244 21.56 -3.70 14.74
N GLU A 245 21.35 -3.23 13.51
CA GLU A 245 22.17 -2.21 12.85
C GLU A 245 22.34 -0.95 13.73
N GLU A 246 21.25 -0.46 14.33
CA GLU A 246 21.30 0.71 15.21
C GLU A 246 22.02 0.42 16.53
N LEU A 247 21.85 -0.75 17.10
CA LEU A 247 22.56 -1.15 18.31
C LEU A 247 24.06 -1.30 18.06
N ASP A 248 24.45 -1.92 16.94
CA ASP A 248 25.83 -2.10 16.55
C ASP A 248 26.51 -0.74 16.30
N ALA A 249 25.82 0.20 15.63
CA ALA A 249 26.30 1.56 15.40
C ALA A 249 26.52 2.34 16.70
N LEU A 250 25.80 2.02 17.77
CA LEU A 250 25.96 2.61 19.10
C LEU A 250 26.93 1.83 20.00
N GLY A 251 27.42 0.68 19.55
CA GLY A 251 28.22 -0.22 20.38
C GLY A 251 27.44 -0.82 21.57
N TRP A 252 26.13 -0.99 21.41
CA TRP A 252 25.27 -1.50 22.48
C TRP A 252 24.96 -2.97 22.28
N ALA A 253 25.14 -3.76 23.32
CA ALA A 253 24.65 -5.12 23.39
C ALA A 253 23.19 -5.17 23.91
N ALA A 254 22.48 -6.27 23.64
CA ALA A 254 21.10 -6.43 24.10
C ALA A 254 20.90 -6.23 25.61
N PRO A 255 21.82 -6.65 26.52
CA PRO A 255 21.72 -6.36 27.96
C PRO A 255 21.77 -4.88 28.29
N ASP A 256 22.47 -4.04 27.50
CA ASP A 256 22.58 -2.60 27.75
C ASP A 256 21.22 -1.90 27.65
N LEU A 257 20.31 -2.44 26.85
CA LEU A 257 18.94 -1.91 26.74
C LEU A 257 18.18 -1.96 28.08
N GLN A 258 18.42 -2.97 28.91
CA GLN A 258 17.75 -3.07 30.21
C GLN A 258 18.31 -2.08 31.23
N GLY A 259 19.62 -1.83 31.19
CA GLY A 259 20.31 -0.89 32.11
C GLY A 259 20.05 0.58 31.78
N ARG A 260 19.61 0.93 30.57
CA ARG A 260 19.38 2.31 30.15
C ARG A 260 17.96 2.77 30.42
N ARG A 261 17.80 4.09 30.61
CA ARG A 261 16.48 4.70 30.85
C ARG A 261 15.50 4.36 29.75
N LYS A 262 14.22 4.13 30.10
CA LYS A 262 13.14 3.87 29.14
C LYS A 262 12.95 5.00 28.13
N SER A 263 13.26 6.24 28.50
CA SER A 263 13.19 7.46 27.66
C SER A 263 14.55 7.88 27.09
N ASP A 264 15.54 6.98 27.05
CA ASP A 264 16.86 7.27 26.46
C ASP A 264 16.70 7.83 25.04
N PRO A 265 17.34 8.96 24.68
CA PRO A 265 17.18 9.60 23.37
C PRO A 265 17.54 8.68 22.20
N GLN A 266 18.53 7.81 22.36
CA GLN A 266 18.92 6.85 21.33
C GLN A 266 17.88 5.77 21.14
N LYS A 267 17.27 5.25 22.21
CA LYS A 267 16.13 4.33 22.11
C LYS A 267 14.95 4.97 21.39
N VAL A 268 14.66 6.26 21.66
CA VAL A 268 13.59 7.00 21.00
C VAL A 268 13.88 7.16 19.51
N ARG A 269 15.15 7.44 19.12
CA ARG A 269 15.58 7.51 17.73
C ARG A 269 15.40 6.17 17.02
N ILE A 270 15.84 5.07 17.62
CA ILE A 270 15.65 3.71 17.07
C ILE A 270 14.16 3.38 16.95
N ALA A 271 13.38 3.69 17.98
CA ALA A 271 11.92 3.48 17.94
C ALA A 271 11.25 4.28 16.81
N ALA A 272 11.67 5.52 16.58
CA ALA A 272 11.18 6.36 15.49
C ALA A 272 11.53 5.77 14.12
N ARG A 273 12.77 5.28 13.93
CA ARG A 273 13.20 4.59 12.71
C ARG A 273 12.38 3.32 12.47
N LEU A 274 12.24 2.46 13.48
CA LEU A 274 11.43 1.24 13.39
C LEU A 274 9.97 1.56 13.06
N ARG A 275 9.40 2.59 13.68
CA ARG A 275 8.02 3.02 13.41
C ARG A 275 7.84 3.53 11.98
N ARG A 276 8.83 4.22 11.42
CA ARG A 276 8.82 4.74 10.06
C ARG A 276 9.00 3.64 9.03
N GLU A 277 9.95 2.72 9.23
CA GLU A 277 10.43 1.79 8.20
C GLU A 277 9.82 0.39 8.27
N THR A 278 9.02 0.09 9.31
CA THR A 278 8.44 -1.25 9.51
C THR A 278 6.96 -1.21 9.83
N THR A 279 6.30 -2.35 9.68
CA THR A 279 4.90 -2.54 10.09
C THR A 279 4.75 -3.03 11.54
N MET A 280 5.83 -3.03 12.33
CA MET A 280 5.80 -3.49 13.71
C MET A 280 4.90 -2.63 14.58
N THR A 281 4.20 -3.30 15.51
CA THR A 281 3.37 -2.63 16.51
C THR A 281 4.23 -1.85 17.50
N LEU A 282 3.64 -0.82 18.13
CA LEU A 282 4.33 -0.09 19.20
C LEU A 282 4.65 -1.00 20.40
N GLU A 283 3.85 -2.03 20.63
CA GLU A 283 4.10 -3.05 21.66
C GLU A 283 5.41 -3.78 21.38
N TRP A 284 5.58 -4.32 20.15
CA TRP A 284 6.81 -4.98 19.77
C TRP A 284 8.04 -4.05 19.89
N ILE A 285 7.90 -2.78 19.47
CA ILE A 285 8.97 -1.79 19.56
C ILE A 285 9.32 -1.50 21.04
N ALA A 286 8.30 -1.36 21.89
CA ALA A 286 8.48 -1.13 23.32
C ALA A 286 9.23 -2.28 24.00
N ASP A 287 8.85 -3.51 23.69
CA ASP A 287 9.46 -4.73 24.24
C ASP A 287 10.88 -4.90 23.72
N ARG A 288 11.09 -4.78 22.38
CA ARG A 288 12.41 -4.96 21.77
C ARG A 288 13.47 -3.98 22.28
N LEU A 289 13.07 -2.75 22.61
CA LEU A 289 13.96 -1.69 23.08
C LEU A 289 13.90 -1.49 24.61
N CYS A 290 13.17 -2.32 25.34
CA CYS A 290 12.99 -2.21 26.78
C CYS A 290 12.52 -0.80 27.22
N MET A 291 11.49 -0.27 26.55
CA MET A 291 10.98 1.09 26.78
C MET A 291 9.74 1.14 27.68
N GLY A 292 9.21 -0.02 28.08
CA GLY A 292 8.06 -0.14 29.00
C GLY A 292 6.71 -0.01 28.29
N ALA A 293 5.75 0.66 28.90
CA ALA A 293 4.38 0.68 28.40
C ALA A 293 4.24 1.34 27.01
N VAL A 294 3.35 0.81 26.17
CA VAL A 294 3.05 1.29 24.81
C VAL A 294 2.68 2.77 24.79
N THR A 295 1.87 3.22 25.77
CA THR A 295 1.46 4.62 25.91
C THR A 295 2.64 5.55 26.16
N HIS A 296 3.64 5.08 26.89
CA HIS A 296 4.87 5.84 27.14
C HIS A 296 5.68 6.01 25.84
N VAL A 297 5.85 4.93 25.06
CA VAL A 297 6.54 4.97 23.76
C VAL A 297 5.81 5.89 22.78
N ALA A 298 4.48 5.80 22.70
CA ALA A 298 3.67 6.67 21.84
C ALA A 298 3.89 8.15 22.18
N SER A 299 3.89 8.50 23.48
CA SER A 299 4.13 9.88 23.95
C SER A 299 5.55 10.38 23.62
N LEU A 300 6.56 9.51 23.75
CA LEU A 300 7.95 9.85 23.40
C LEU A 300 8.11 10.09 21.90
N LEU A 301 7.53 9.25 21.05
CA LEU A 301 7.56 9.40 19.59
C LEU A 301 6.83 10.67 19.15
N GLN A 302 5.68 11.00 19.75
CA GLN A 302 4.96 12.23 19.47
C GLN A 302 5.78 13.48 19.82
N ARG A 303 6.52 13.46 20.93
CA ARG A 303 7.42 14.58 21.32
C ARG A 303 8.62 14.66 20.37
N HIS A 304 9.14 13.52 19.94
CA HIS A 304 10.27 13.45 19.02
C HIS A 304 9.87 14.05 17.64
N SER A 305 8.72 13.69 17.11
CA SER A 305 8.24 14.22 15.84
C SER A 305 7.95 15.72 15.85
N ARG A 306 7.53 16.29 17.00
CA ARG A 306 7.30 17.73 17.15
C ARG A 306 8.59 18.57 17.26
N LYS A 307 9.73 17.95 17.62
CA LYS A 307 11.01 18.67 17.74
C LYS A 307 11.73 18.87 16.40
N GLY A 308 11.27 18.25 15.31
CA GLY A 308 11.96 18.26 14.02
C GLY A 308 13.30 17.50 14.05
N PRO A 309 13.94 17.23 12.90
CA PRO A 309 15.33 16.80 12.90
C PRO A 309 16.18 17.90 13.51
N SER A 310 16.84 17.60 14.63
CA SER A 310 17.84 18.50 15.21
C SER A 310 18.93 18.73 14.15
N SER A 311 19.33 19.99 13.99
CA SER A 311 20.34 20.53 13.06
C SER A 311 21.77 20.01 13.32
N GLU A 312 21.95 18.72 13.61
CA GLU A 312 23.25 18.07 13.83
C GLU A 312 23.65 17.06 12.74
N GLU A 313 22.88 16.94 11.65
CA GLU A 313 23.24 16.08 10.49
C GLU A 313 23.80 16.88 9.29
N THR A 314 24.42 18.05 9.52
CA THR A 314 25.13 18.76 8.45
C THR A 314 26.59 18.93 8.84
N LEU A 315 27.31 17.83 8.95
CA LEU A 315 28.79 17.77 8.95
C LEU A 315 29.22 16.31 8.89
N PHE A 316 29.34 15.79 7.66
CA PHE A 316 30.42 14.94 7.12
C PHE A 316 29.99 14.44 5.73
#